data_a0193837db02112fc4b73aba42f261f4
#
_entry.id   a0193837db02112fc4b73aba42f261f4
#
_cell.length_a   1.000
_cell.length_b   1.000
_cell.length_c   1.000
_cell.angle_alpha   90.00
_cell.angle_beta   90.00
_cell.angle_gamma   90.00
#
_symmetry.space_group_name_H-M   'P 1'
#
loop_
_entity.id
_entity.type
_entity.pdbx_description
1 polymer ?
#
loop_
_entity_poly.entity_id
_entity_poly.type
_entity_poly.pdbx_seq_one_letter_code
_entity_poly.pdbx_strand_id
1 'polypeptide(L)'
;AQRLPALASLSRPAFHAVPMKLHQLRYLAAVVQNGLNITAASRKLHTSQPGVSKQLKLLEDELGFPVFERDGRNLVAVTPAGQEVVDRALRILEEVSNIRRLSSDLKDERTGSLSIGTTHTQARYVLPAVVQKFRGGYPEVDLHLHQGTSEQIADLAKLDRVDFAIATGSAELFPGLVLLPCYRWRRRIVVPRGHALAQSADQEREVSLKTLARFP
;
A
#
# COMPACT_ATOMS: atom_id res chain seq x y z
N ALA A 1 -5.59 24.28 33.90
CA ALA A 1 -5.81 22.89 34.32
C ALA A 1 -7.16 22.42 33.79
N GLN A 2 -7.18 21.95 32.53
CA GLN A 2 -8.35 21.30 31.95
C GLN A 2 -8.27 19.82 32.27
N ARG A 3 -9.21 19.33 33.05
CA ARG A 3 -9.41 17.91 33.34
C ARG A 3 -9.85 17.22 32.01
N LEU A 4 -9.10 16.24 31.61
CA LEU A 4 -9.50 15.27 30.56
C LEU A 4 -10.81 14.60 31.04
N PRO A 5 -11.84 14.45 30.18
CA PRO A 5 -13.02 13.70 30.53
C PRO A 5 -12.66 12.23 30.76
N ALA A 6 -13.22 11.68 31.83
CA ALA A 6 -13.05 10.29 32.21
C ALA A 6 -13.43 9.36 31.06
N LEU A 7 -12.53 8.46 30.69
CA LEU A 7 -12.74 7.31 29.79
C LEU A 7 -13.65 6.24 30.48
N ALA A 8 -14.81 6.67 30.98
CA ALA A 8 -15.77 5.78 31.57
C ALA A 8 -16.83 5.40 30.54
N SER A 9 -16.70 4.20 30.04
CA SER A 9 -17.64 3.31 29.34
C SER A 9 -17.21 2.80 27.97
N LEU A 10 -15.94 2.51 27.80
CA LEU A 10 -15.61 1.44 26.85
C LEU A 10 -15.94 0.15 27.58
N SER A 11 -17.11 -0.43 27.27
CA SER A 11 -17.41 -1.81 27.61
C SER A 11 -16.22 -2.62 27.11
N ARG A 12 -15.47 -3.21 28.05
CA ARG A 12 -14.32 -4.08 27.74
C ARG A 12 -14.82 -5.14 26.77
N PRO A 13 -14.35 -5.19 25.53
CA PRO A 13 -14.55 -6.38 24.72
C PRO A 13 -13.98 -7.51 25.57
N ALA A 14 -14.71 -8.61 25.66
CA ALA A 14 -14.26 -9.81 26.36
C ALA A 14 -13.00 -10.31 25.64
N PHE A 15 -11.83 -9.84 26.09
CA PHE A 15 -10.52 -10.35 25.64
C PHE A 15 -10.24 -11.75 26.24
N HIS A 16 -11.29 -12.44 26.72
CA HIS A 16 -11.18 -13.79 27.22
C HIS A 16 -11.34 -14.75 26.04
N ALA A 17 -10.23 -15.42 25.75
CA ALA A 17 -10.09 -16.62 24.99
C ALA A 17 -9.92 -16.54 23.48
N VAL A 18 -8.90 -15.80 23.00
CA VAL A 18 -8.34 -16.16 21.70
C VAL A 18 -6.82 -16.14 21.81
N PRO A 19 -6.16 -17.29 21.82
CA PRO A 19 -4.69 -17.39 21.88
C PRO A 19 -4.00 -17.05 20.56
N MET A 20 -4.72 -16.48 19.56
CA MET A 20 -4.15 -16.08 18.28
C MET A 20 -2.94 -15.15 18.48
N LYS A 21 -1.82 -15.57 17.93
CA LYS A 21 -0.56 -14.88 18.12
C LYS A 21 -0.17 -14.11 16.86
N LEU A 22 0.38 -12.92 17.03
CA LEU A 22 0.81 -12.05 15.92
C LEU A 22 1.77 -12.76 14.95
N HIS A 23 2.62 -13.67 15.43
CA HIS A 23 3.53 -14.40 14.56
C HIS A 23 2.79 -15.39 13.62
N GLN A 24 1.61 -15.90 14.00
CA GLN A 24 0.79 -16.76 13.15
C GLN A 24 0.25 -15.93 11.96
N LEU A 25 -0.20 -14.70 12.22
CA LEU A 25 -0.61 -13.78 11.16
C LEU A 25 0.55 -13.42 10.23
N ARG A 26 1.76 -13.22 10.79
CA ARG A 26 2.98 -12.99 9.98
C ARG A 26 3.31 -14.19 9.08
N TYR A 27 3.14 -15.41 9.58
CA TYR A 27 3.39 -16.62 8.81
C TYR A 27 2.35 -16.80 7.71
N LEU A 28 1.07 -16.56 8.02
CA LEU A 28 -0.02 -16.55 7.05
C LEU A 28 0.28 -15.57 5.91
N ALA A 29 0.54 -14.30 6.23
CA ALA A 29 0.85 -13.27 5.25
C ALA A 29 2.09 -13.63 4.40
N ALA A 30 3.16 -14.13 5.01
CA ALA A 30 4.37 -14.50 4.29
C ALA A 30 4.12 -15.68 3.32
N VAL A 31 3.31 -16.66 3.67
CA VAL A 31 2.98 -17.79 2.79
C VAL A 31 2.17 -17.32 1.59
N VAL A 32 1.16 -16.48 1.80
CA VAL A 32 0.36 -15.92 0.71
C VAL A 32 1.22 -15.04 -0.21
N GLN A 33 2.05 -14.16 0.33
CA GLN A 33 2.95 -13.28 -0.45
C GLN A 33 4.03 -14.04 -1.24
N ASN A 34 4.35 -15.27 -0.86
CA ASN A 34 5.30 -16.12 -1.58
C ASN A 34 4.58 -17.20 -2.42
N GLY A 35 3.36 -16.94 -2.89
CA GLY A 35 2.63 -17.82 -3.80
C GLY A 35 2.31 -19.19 -3.19
N LEU A 36 1.91 -19.21 -1.93
CA LEU A 36 1.56 -20.41 -1.14
C LEU A 36 2.76 -21.36 -0.92
N ASN A 37 3.98 -20.89 -1.13
CA ASN A 37 5.20 -21.68 -0.96
C ASN A 37 5.72 -21.54 0.48
N ILE A 38 5.45 -22.56 1.31
CA ILE A 38 5.85 -22.58 2.74
C ILE A 38 7.38 -22.54 2.89
N THR A 39 8.13 -23.20 1.99
CA THR A 39 9.60 -23.22 2.04
C THR A 39 10.18 -21.84 1.72
N ALA A 40 9.65 -21.15 0.73
CA ALA A 40 10.07 -19.78 0.41
C ALA A 40 9.73 -18.82 1.58
N ALA A 41 8.53 -18.93 2.13
CA ALA A 41 8.10 -18.15 3.29
C ALA A 41 8.98 -18.40 4.52
N SER A 42 9.32 -19.66 4.82
CA SER A 42 10.16 -20.00 5.98
C SER A 42 11.56 -19.42 5.88
N ARG A 43 12.17 -19.40 4.68
CA ARG A 43 13.46 -18.74 4.42
C ARG A 43 13.39 -17.24 4.69
N LYS A 44 12.34 -16.58 4.17
CA LYS A 44 12.14 -15.14 4.37
C LYS A 44 11.89 -14.78 5.84
N LEU A 45 11.30 -15.69 6.59
CA LEU A 45 10.99 -15.52 8.01
C LEU A 45 12.13 -15.97 8.92
N HIS A 46 13.24 -16.47 8.39
CA HIS A 46 14.36 -17.04 9.12
C HIS A 46 13.92 -18.13 10.12
N THR A 47 13.02 -19.01 9.68
CA THR A 47 12.48 -20.10 10.48
C THR A 47 12.42 -21.41 9.69
N SER A 48 12.02 -22.51 10.35
CA SER A 48 11.91 -23.81 9.71
C SER A 48 10.55 -23.99 9.02
N GLN A 49 10.52 -24.69 7.90
CA GLN A 49 9.31 -25.03 7.17
C GLN A 49 8.30 -25.82 8.05
N PRO A 50 8.71 -26.83 8.88
CA PRO A 50 7.79 -27.47 9.80
C PRO A 50 7.20 -26.51 10.85
N GLY A 51 7.99 -25.52 11.28
CA GLY A 51 7.54 -24.48 12.20
C GLY A 51 6.41 -23.63 11.61
N VAL A 52 6.57 -23.17 10.37
CA VAL A 52 5.52 -22.42 9.66
C VAL A 52 4.27 -23.26 9.49
N SER A 53 4.40 -24.50 8.97
CA SER A 53 3.28 -25.43 8.78
C SER A 53 2.50 -25.68 10.07
N LYS A 54 3.22 -25.92 11.18
CA LYS A 54 2.60 -26.12 12.49
C LYS A 54 1.79 -24.91 12.95
N GLN A 55 2.34 -23.71 12.79
CA GLN A 55 1.65 -22.48 13.21
C GLN A 55 0.43 -22.15 12.35
N LEU A 56 0.49 -22.42 11.05
CA LEU A 56 -0.68 -22.30 10.18
C LEU A 56 -1.77 -23.28 10.58
N LYS A 57 -1.42 -24.53 10.88
CA LYS A 57 -2.39 -25.52 11.35
C LYS A 57 -3.03 -25.11 12.68
N LEU A 58 -2.23 -24.64 13.65
CA LEU A 58 -2.75 -24.13 14.91
C LEU A 58 -3.69 -22.94 14.73
N LEU A 59 -3.43 -22.08 13.76
CA LEU A 59 -4.32 -20.98 13.41
C LEU A 59 -5.65 -21.48 12.82
N GLU A 60 -5.60 -22.45 11.89
CA GLU A 60 -6.79 -23.07 11.31
C GLU A 60 -7.62 -23.82 12.35
N ASP A 61 -6.97 -24.56 13.25
CA ASP A 61 -7.62 -25.28 14.37
C ASP A 61 -8.34 -24.30 15.31
N GLU A 62 -7.74 -23.14 15.57
CA GLU A 62 -8.32 -22.09 16.41
C GLU A 62 -9.50 -21.38 15.73
N LEU A 63 -9.40 -21.12 14.43
CA LEU A 63 -10.47 -20.53 13.63
C LEU A 63 -11.65 -21.49 13.42
N GLY A 64 -11.42 -22.79 13.54
CA GLY A 64 -12.43 -23.82 13.32
C GLY A 64 -12.74 -24.08 11.84
N PHE A 65 -11.95 -23.51 10.91
CA PHE A 65 -12.09 -23.74 9.48
C PHE A 65 -10.73 -23.62 8.76
N PRO A 66 -10.57 -24.30 7.60
CA PRO A 66 -9.35 -24.22 6.82
C PRO A 66 -9.20 -22.86 6.12
N VAL A 67 -8.01 -22.27 6.24
CA VAL A 67 -7.62 -21.06 5.52
C VAL A 67 -7.10 -21.39 4.12
N PHE A 68 -6.51 -22.58 3.98
CA PHE A 68 -5.92 -23.05 2.72
C PHE A 68 -6.56 -24.33 2.22
N GLU A 69 -6.75 -24.44 0.93
CA GLU A 69 -6.98 -25.70 0.25
C GLU A 69 -5.65 -26.44 0.10
N ARG A 70 -5.69 -27.77 0.28
CA ARG A 70 -4.50 -28.60 0.28
C ARG A 70 -4.64 -29.76 -0.70
N ASP A 71 -3.57 -30.02 -1.45
CA ASP A 71 -3.37 -31.26 -2.17
C ASP A 71 -2.17 -32.00 -1.54
N GLY A 72 -2.46 -33.03 -0.75
CA GLY A 72 -1.48 -33.71 0.09
C GLY A 72 -0.77 -32.74 1.06
N ARG A 73 0.51 -32.50 0.83
CA ARG A 73 1.33 -31.59 1.65
C ARG A 73 1.42 -30.16 1.09
N ASN A 74 0.90 -29.93 -0.10
CA ASN A 74 1.01 -28.65 -0.79
C ASN A 74 -0.23 -27.79 -0.53
N LEU A 75 -0.02 -26.48 -0.40
CA LEU A 75 -1.09 -25.49 -0.42
C LEU A 75 -1.39 -25.15 -1.88
N VAL A 76 -2.65 -25.25 -2.31
CA VAL A 76 -3.04 -25.01 -3.71
C VAL A 76 -3.83 -23.74 -3.90
N ALA A 77 -4.63 -23.35 -2.92
CA ALA A 77 -5.40 -22.12 -2.96
C ALA A 77 -5.68 -21.58 -1.55
N VAL A 78 -6.10 -20.35 -1.46
CA VAL A 78 -6.70 -19.76 -0.24
C VAL A 78 -8.22 -19.98 -0.35
N THR A 79 -8.85 -20.47 0.71
CA THR A 79 -10.32 -20.64 0.74
C THR A 79 -11.00 -19.26 0.74
N PRO A 80 -12.27 -19.14 0.32
CA PRO A 80 -13.01 -17.87 0.42
C PRO A 80 -13.04 -17.30 1.84
N ALA A 81 -13.26 -18.12 2.87
CA ALA A 81 -13.19 -17.71 4.27
C ALA A 81 -11.74 -17.34 4.68
N GLY A 82 -10.76 -18.09 4.16
CA GLY A 82 -9.35 -17.82 4.36
C GLY A 82 -8.91 -16.47 3.80
N GLN A 83 -9.47 -16.04 2.66
CA GLN A 83 -9.15 -14.73 2.08
C GLN A 83 -9.56 -13.58 2.99
N GLU A 84 -10.70 -13.68 3.64
CA GLU A 84 -11.11 -12.67 4.63
C GLU A 84 -10.15 -12.63 5.84
N VAL A 85 -9.65 -13.78 6.28
CA VAL A 85 -8.65 -13.85 7.36
C VAL A 85 -7.34 -13.22 6.92
N VAL A 86 -6.87 -13.50 5.70
CA VAL A 86 -5.66 -12.93 5.12
C VAL A 86 -5.76 -11.40 5.07
N ASP A 87 -6.86 -10.86 4.57
CA ASP A 87 -7.06 -9.41 4.45
C ASP A 87 -7.06 -8.73 5.82
N ARG A 88 -7.68 -9.34 6.82
CA ARG A 88 -7.66 -8.84 8.20
C ARG A 88 -6.28 -8.98 8.84
N ALA A 89 -5.58 -10.09 8.61
CA ALA A 89 -4.22 -10.31 9.09
C ALA A 89 -3.25 -9.26 8.55
N LEU A 90 -3.35 -8.91 7.26
CA LEU A 90 -2.55 -7.87 6.64
C LEU A 90 -2.79 -6.50 7.28
N ARG A 91 -4.05 -6.13 7.55
CA ARG A 91 -4.40 -4.87 8.26
C ARG A 91 -3.83 -4.83 9.67
N ILE A 92 -3.95 -5.93 10.44
CA ILE A 92 -3.40 -6.02 11.79
C ILE A 92 -1.88 -5.85 11.78
N LEU A 93 -1.19 -6.52 10.85
CA LEU A 93 0.26 -6.43 10.72
C LEU A 93 0.72 -5.02 10.33
N GLU A 94 -0.07 -4.34 9.50
CA GLU A 94 0.14 -2.96 9.13
C GLU A 94 0.00 -2.02 10.33
N GLU A 95 -1.05 -2.21 11.14
CA GLU A 95 -1.26 -1.42 12.35
C GLU A 95 -0.12 -1.63 13.37
N VAL A 96 0.39 -2.85 13.50
CA VAL A 96 1.60 -3.12 14.29
C VAL A 96 2.81 -2.36 13.76
N SER A 97 2.95 -2.25 12.43
CA SER A 97 3.99 -1.43 11.81
C SER A 97 3.82 0.05 12.11
N ASN A 98 2.57 0.56 12.08
CA ASN A 98 2.22 1.93 12.41
C ASN A 98 2.58 2.27 13.86
N ILE A 99 2.25 1.39 14.81
CA ILE A 99 2.64 1.55 16.22
C ILE A 99 4.17 1.63 16.38
N ARG A 100 4.91 0.82 15.64
CA ARG A 100 6.38 0.86 15.66
C ARG A 100 6.93 2.15 15.08
N ARG A 101 6.36 2.63 13.97
CA ARG A 101 6.71 3.93 13.38
C ARG A 101 6.48 5.07 14.38
N LEU A 102 5.32 5.11 15.00
CA LEU A 102 5.03 6.10 16.04
C LEU A 102 6.08 6.10 17.15
N SER A 103 6.57 4.93 17.55
CA SER A 103 7.65 4.81 18.56
C SER A 103 9.01 5.31 18.06
N SER A 104 9.32 5.17 16.77
CA SER A 104 10.57 5.72 16.21
C SER A 104 10.49 7.23 16.02
N ASP A 105 9.37 7.75 15.55
CA ASP A 105 9.14 9.19 15.33
C ASP A 105 9.23 10.00 16.63
N LEU A 106 8.91 9.37 17.77
CA LEU A 106 9.07 9.97 19.10
C LEU A 106 10.53 9.98 19.61
N LYS A 107 11.44 9.26 18.96
CA LYS A 107 12.84 9.11 19.45
C LYS A 107 13.83 9.99 18.71
N ASP A 108 13.68 10.18 17.41
CA ASP A 108 14.59 10.99 16.60
C ASP A 108 13.89 11.43 15.31
N GLU A 109 13.78 12.75 15.08
CA GLU A 109 13.19 13.35 13.87
C GLU A 109 14.01 13.07 12.58
N ARG A 110 15.19 12.51 12.69
CA ARG A 110 16.11 12.25 11.56
C ARG A 110 16.09 10.80 11.07
N THR A 111 15.49 9.91 11.84
CA THR A 111 15.37 8.48 11.51
C THR A 111 13.91 8.11 11.33
N GLY A 112 13.62 7.07 10.57
CA GLY A 112 12.26 6.60 10.36
C GLY A 112 12.04 6.05 8.97
N SER A 113 10.79 5.90 8.56
CA SER A 113 10.42 5.48 7.20
C SER A 113 9.37 6.39 6.61
N LEU A 114 9.49 6.69 5.33
CA LEU A 114 8.55 7.48 4.57
C LEU A 114 8.06 6.69 3.36
N SER A 115 6.76 6.41 3.31
CA SER A 115 6.12 5.66 2.24
C SER A 115 5.28 6.58 1.36
N ILE A 116 5.59 6.63 0.07
CA ILE A 116 4.92 7.50 -0.89
C ILE A 116 4.25 6.66 -1.97
N GLY A 117 2.93 6.84 -2.15
CA GLY A 117 2.19 6.34 -3.31
C GLY A 117 2.36 7.30 -4.50
N THR A 118 2.67 6.80 -5.70
CA THR A 118 2.86 7.68 -6.85
C THR A 118 2.53 6.99 -8.17
N THR A 119 2.18 7.78 -9.19
CA THR A 119 2.01 7.24 -10.55
C THR A 119 3.37 7.05 -11.22
N HIS A 120 3.43 6.17 -12.22
CA HIS A 120 4.67 5.88 -12.97
C HIS A 120 5.30 7.13 -13.58
N THR A 121 4.49 8.05 -14.09
CA THR A 121 4.97 9.31 -14.67
C THR A 121 5.64 10.19 -13.62
N GLN A 122 5.05 10.32 -12.44
CA GLN A 122 5.61 11.11 -11.34
C GLN A 122 6.90 10.47 -10.82
N ALA A 123 6.89 9.15 -10.61
CA ALA A 123 8.07 8.42 -10.16
C ALA A 123 9.26 8.57 -11.11
N ARG A 124 9.00 8.63 -12.42
CA ARG A 124 10.05 8.69 -13.45
C ARG A 124 10.58 10.10 -13.71
N TYR A 125 9.72 11.12 -13.69
CA TYR A 125 10.09 12.45 -14.21
C TYR A 125 10.10 13.56 -13.15
N VAL A 126 9.36 13.40 -12.06
CA VAL A 126 9.23 14.45 -11.04
C VAL A 126 10.01 14.10 -9.78
N LEU A 127 9.79 12.91 -9.25
CA LEU A 127 10.34 12.51 -7.96
C LEU A 127 11.86 12.34 -7.90
N PRO A 128 12.60 11.96 -8.94
CA PRO A 128 14.04 11.70 -8.80
C PRO A 128 14.82 12.88 -8.21
N ALA A 129 14.58 14.10 -8.69
CA ALA A 129 15.24 15.28 -8.16
C ALA A 129 14.81 15.63 -6.72
N VAL A 130 13.53 15.42 -6.40
CA VAL A 130 12.98 15.64 -5.05
C VAL A 130 13.56 14.62 -4.08
N VAL A 131 13.57 13.34 -4.45
CA VAL A 131 14.14 12.23 -3.65
C VAL A 131 15.64 12.46 -3.41
N GLN A 132 16.38 12.87 -4.41
CA GLN A 132 17.81 13.18 -4.25
C GLN A 132 18.02 14.28 -3.22
N LYS A 133 17.24 15.37 -3.28
CA LYS A 133 17.32 16.46 -2.31
C LYS A 133 16.91 16.04 -0.91
N PHE A 134 15.82 15.25 -0.81
CA PHE A 134 15.34 14.71 0.45
C PHE A 134 16.39 13.83 1.13
N ARG A 135 16.99 12.88 0.41
CA ARG A 135 18.04 12.01 0.94
C ARG A 135 19.30 12.76 1.36
N GLY A 136 19.60 13.91 0.75
CA GLY A 136 20.69 14.78 1.17
C GLY A 136 20.46 15.43 2.54
N GLY A 137 19.20 15.71 2.90
CA GLY A 137 18.83 16.26 4.20
C GLY A 137 18.51 15.23 5.28
N TYR A 138 18.02 14.06 4.86
CA TYR A 138 17.53 12.97 5.73
C TYR A 138 18.11 11.62 5.28
N PRO A 139 19.43 11.39 5.44
CA PRO A 139 20.09 10.18 4.93
C PRO A 139 19.66 8.91 5.65
N GLU A 140 19.20 9.01 6.90
CA GLU A 140 18.81 7.88 7.75
C GLU A 140 17.31 7.56 7.68
N VAL A 141 16.56 8.25 6.81
CA VAL A 141 15.15 7.93 6.56
C VAL A 141 15.01 6.90 5.44
N ASP A 142 14.36 5.78 5.73
CA ASP A 142 14.03 4.76 4.75
C ASP A 142 12.88 5.25 3.86
N LEU A 143 13.14 5.44 2.56
CA LEU A 143 12.16 5.91 1.60
C LEU A 143 11.59 4.76 0.78
N HIS A 144 10.28 4.55 0.86
CA HIS A 144 9.53 3.55 0.11
C HIS A 144 8.64 4.21 -0.95
N LEU A 145 8.78 3.80 -2.22
CA LEU A 145 7.95 4.28 -3.31
C LEU A 145 7.03 3.18 -3.83
N HIS A 146 5.72 3.38 -3.70
CA HIS A 146 4.69 2.49 -4.22
C HIS A 146 4.14 3.07 -5.52
N GLN A 147 4.24 2.31 -6.61
CA GLN A 147 3.78 2.77 -7.91
C GLN A 147 2.46 2.09 -8.31
N GLY A 148 1.56 2.88 -8.90
CA GLY A 148 0.27 2.37 -9.36
C GLY A 148 -0.50 3.39 -10.19
N THR A 149 -1.75 3.06 -10.53
CA THR A 149 -2.70 4.02 -11.09
C THR A 149 -3.13 5.02 -10.02
N SER A 150 -3.74 6.14 -10.42
CA SER A 150 -4.26 7.12 -9.46
C SER A 150 -5.27 6.52 -8.48
N GLU A 151 -6.07 5.57 -8.92
CA GLU A 151 -7.04 4.85 -8.09
C GLU A 151 -6.34 3.93 -7.08
N GLN A 152 -5.38 3.12 -7.54
CA GLN A 152 -4.63 2.21 -6.68
C GLN A 152 -3.86 2.95 -5.57
N ILE A 153 -3.20 4.06 -5.91
CA ILE A 153 -2.48 4.85 -4.90
C ILE A 153 -3.42 5.62 -3.96
N ALA A 154 -4.61 6.02 -4.42
CA ALA A 154 -5.64 6.59 -3.56
C ALA A 154 -6.15 5.56 -2.54
N ASP A 155 -6.32 4.31 -2.96
CA ASP A 155 -6.71 3.23 -2.05
C ASP A 155 -5.59 2.90 -1.05
N LEU A 156 -4.32 2.94 -1.46
CA LEU A 156 -3.20 2.83 -0.53
C LEU A 156 -3.23 3.93 0.54
N ALA A 157 -3.51 5.19 0.14
CA ALA A 157 -3.62 6.31 1.07
C ALA A 157 -4.83 6.19 2.01
N LYS A 158 -6.00 5.76 1.51
CA LYS A 158 -7.20 5.52 2.34
C LYS A 158 -7.00 4.42 3.38
N LEU A 159 -6.16 3.45 3.07
CA LEU A 159 -5.85 2.31 3.93
C LEU A 159 -4.60 2.57 4.81
N ASP A 160 -4.10 3.80 4.88
CA ASP A 160 -2.89 4.19 5.61
C ASP A 160 -1.65 3.35 5.26
N ARG A 161 -1.61 2.81 4.01
CA ARG A 161 -0.46 2.03 3.50
C ARG A 161 0.66 2.89 2.95
N VAL A 162 0.41 4.16 2.77
CA VAL A 162 1.38 5.18 2.43
C VAL A 162 1.11 6.42 3.26
N ASP A 163 2.16 7.14 3.64
CA ASP A 163 2.03 8.36 4.44
C ASP A 163 1.39 9.49 3.62
N PHE A 164 1.69 9.54 2.32
CA PHE A 164 0.99 10.38 1.35
C PHE A 164 1.09 9.84 -0.06
N ALA A 165 0.23 10.34 -0.94
CA ALA A 165 0.18 9.96 -2.34
C ALA A 165 0.34 11.19 -3.27
N ILE A 166 1.06 11.00 -4.37
CA ILE A 166 1.18 11.99 -5.45
C ILE A 166 0.45 11.44 -6.66
N ALA A 167 -0.72 11.98 -6.91
CA ALA A 167 -1.61 11.54 -7.97
C ALA A 167 -1.98 12.70 -8.92
N THR A 168 -2.50 12.34 -10.07
CA THR A 168 -3.10 13.28 -11.01
C THR A 168 -4.58 13.00 -11.12
N GLY A 169 -5.40 14.03 -10.90
CA GLY A 169 -6.85 13.92 -11.01
C GLY A 169 -7.57 15.11 -10.39
N SER A 170 -8.88 15.11 -10.49
CA SER A 170 -9.75 16.07 -9.80
C SER A 170 -10.13 15.54 -8.40
N ALA A 171 -10.67 16.42 -7.57
CA ALA A 171 -11.06 16.08 -6.20
C ALA A 171 -12.10 14.94 -6.12
N GLU A 172 -12.97 14.84 -7.13
CA GLU A 172 -14.01 13.82 -7.19
C GLU A 172 -13.45 12.38 -7.29
N LEU A 173 -12.21 12.23 -7.78
CA LEU A 173 -11.53 10.93 -7.88
C LEU A 173 -10.97 10.43 -6.54
N PHE A 174 -10.91 11.30 -5.53
CA PHE A 174 -10.24 11.00 -4.26
C PHE A 174 -11.14 11.28 -3.04
N PRO A 175 -12.35 10.72 -2.98
CA PRO A 175 -13.25 10.95 -1.85
C PRO A 175 -12.61 10.45 -0.54
N GLY A 176 -12.75 11.26 0.52
CA GLY A 176 -12.24 10.92 1.85
C GLY A 176 -10.75 11.20 2.07
N LEU A 177 -10.06 11.82 1.10
CA LEU A 177 -8.67 12.25 1.24
C LEU A 177 -8.55 13.78 1.28
N VAL A 178 -7.58 14.28 2.02
CA VAL A 178 -7.19 15.70 1.99
C VAL A 178 -6.25 15.92 0.82
N LEU A 179 -6.60 16.86 -0.06
CA LEU A 179 -5.83 17.14 -1.29
C LEU A 179 -5.05 18.44 -1.14
N LEU A 180 -3.75 18.36 -1.36
CA LEU A 180 -2.85 19.51 -1.42
C LEU A 180 -2.37 19.69 -2.87
N PRO A 181 -2.69 20.81 -3.56
CA PRO A 181 -2.25 21.03 -4.92
C PRO A 181 -0.71 21.26 -4.95
N CYS A 182 0.02 20.37 -5.64
CA CYS A 182 1.47 20.49 -5.78
C CYS A 182 1.89 21.32 -6.99
N TYR A 183 1.37 20.98 -8.17
CA TYR A 183 1.66 21.68 -9.43
C TYR A 183 0.62 21.39 -10.49
N ARG A 184 0.62 22.18 -11.57
CA ARG A 184 -0.25 22.01 -12.73
C ARG A 184 0.57 21.59 -13.94
N TRP A 185 0.03 20.68 -14.74
CA TRP A 185 0.62 20.25 -16.00
C TRP A 185 -0.44 20.18 -17.09
N ARG A 186 0.01 20.25 -18.34
CA ARG A 186 -0.88 20.17 -19.51
C ARG A 186 -0.51 18.96 -20.34
N ARG A 187 -1.50 18.25 -20.83
CA ARG A 187 -1.29 17.22 -21.84
C ARG A 187 -1.02 17.91 -23.17
N ARG A 188 -0.06 17.40 -23.92
CA ARG A 188 0.26 17.86 -25.27
C ARG A 188 0.20 16.67 -26.23
N ILE A 189 -0.21 16.94 -27.47
CA ILE A 189 -0.20 15.96 -28.55
C ILE A 189 1.09 16.22 -29.33
N VAL A 190 1.86 15.15 -29.51
CA VAL A 190 3.07 15.20 -30.33
C VAL A 190 2.77 14.55 -31.67
N VAL A 191 3.04 15.29 -32.74
CA VAL A 191 2.83 14.81 -34.12
C VAL A 191 4.08 15.10 -34.96
N PRO A 192 4.35 14.36 -36.04
CA PRO A 192 5.40 14.69 -37.00
C PRO A 192 5.17 16.08 -37.61
N ARG A 193 6.25 16.76 -38.02
CA ARG A 193 6.19 18.13 -38.58
C ARG A 193 5.25 18.29 -39.79
N GLY A 194 5.08 17.27 -40.60
CA GLY A 194 4.18 17.26 -41.76
C GLY A 194 2.74 16.82 -41.49
N HIS A 195 2.40 16.55 -40.23
CA HIS A 195 1.06 16.08 -39.89
C HIS A 195 0.01 17.19 -40.02
N ALA A 196 -1.19 16.89 -40.50
CA ALA A 196 -2.26 17.87 -40.72
C ALA A 196 -2.64 18.65 -39.44
N LEU A 197 -2.56 18.05 -38.27
CA LEU A 197 -2.75 18.72 -36.98
C LEU A 197 -1.66 19.76 -36.69
N ALA A 198 -0.44 19.59 -37.19
CA ALA A 198 0.63 20.57 -37.00
C ALA A 198 0.42 21.83 -37.89
N GLN A 199 -0.23 21.67 -39.03
CA GLN A 199 -0.51 22.77 -39.97
C GLN A 199 -1.70 23.62 -39.55
N SER A 200 -2.64 23.06 -38.80
CA SER A 200 -3.88 23.74 -38.35
C SER A 200 -3.78 24.33 -36.95
N ALA A 201 -2.67 24.08 -36.25
CA ALA A 201 -2.49 24.54 -34.88
C ALA A 201 -1.61 25.79 -34.85
N ASP A 202 -2.19 26.96 -34.67
CA ASP A 202 -1.54 27.98 -33.87
C ASP A 202 -1.07 27.32 -32.57
N GLN A 203 0.18 27.51 -32.20
CA GLN A 203 0.89 26.72 -31.16
C GLN A 203 0.25 26.71 -29.77
N GLU A 204 -0.88 27.42 -29.57
CA GLU A 204 -1.61 27.55 -28.31
C GLU A 204 -3.06 27.04 -28.34
N ARG A 205 -3.52 26.49 -29.46
CA ARG A 205 -4.94 26.09 -29.58
C ARG A 205 -5.20 24.74 -28.95
N GLU A 206 -6.20 24.68 -28.08
CA GLU A 206 -6.72 23.42 -27.54
C GLU A 206 -7.27 22.55 -28.67
N VAL A 207 -6.76 21.32 -28.81
CA VAL A 207 -7.25 20.35 -29.78
C VAL A 207 -8.37 19.55 -29.13
N SER A 208 -9.57 19.62 -29.69
CA SER A 208 -10.72 18.88 -29.15
C SER A 208 -10.57 17.38 -29.42
N LEU A 209 -11.15 16.53 -28.55
CA LEU A 209 -11.23 15.08 -28.77
C LEU A 209 -11.94 14.73 -30.08
N LYS A 210 -12.94 15.52 -30.47
CA LYS A 210 -13.65 15.34 -31.75
C LYS A 210 -12.74 15.60 -32.96
N THR A 211 -11.82 16.53 -32.84
CA THR A 211 -10.81 16.77 -33.89
C THR A 211 -9.81 15.62 -33.92
N LEU A 212 -9.36 15.12 -32.77
CA LEU A 212 -8.44 13.98 -32.69
C LEU A 212 -9.04 12.68 -33.26
N ALA A 213 -10.33 12.42 -33.00
CA ALA A 213 -11.00 11.23 -33.53
C ALA A 213 -11.11 11.16 -35.06
N ARG A 214 -10.70 12.20 -35.79
CA ARG A 214 -10.65 12.21 -37.26
C ARG A 214 -9.32 11.68 -37.81
N PHE A 215 -8.36 11.42 -36.92
CA PHE A 215 -7.04 10.88 -37.29
C PHE A 215 -6.88 9.47 -36.72
N PRO A 216 -6.28 8.56 -37.49
CA PRO A 216 -6.02 7.18 -37.05
C PRO A 216 -5.01 7.12 -35.90
#